data_290d727cce674120ac033d533c731c3e
#
_entry.id   290d727cce674120ac033d533c731c3e
#
_cell.length_a   1.000
_cell.length_b   1.000
_cell.length_c   1.000
_cell.angle_alpha   90.00
_cell.angle_beta   90.00
_cell.angle_gamma   90.00
#
_symmetry.space_group_name_H-M   'P 1'
#
loop_
_entity.id
_entity.type
_entity.pdbx_description
1 polymer ?
#
loop_
_entity_poly.entity_id
_entity_poly.type
_entity_poly.pdbx_seq_one_letter_code
_entity_poly.pdbx_strand_id
1 'polypeptide(L)'
;MKTNRRNFIRTTGLLAIASTASIESVFATSAAFPSKNKKNGLSLSFVPHELQLKHVFTLANSSRKTTPDVLTKIDFQGYTGYGEASMPPYLGESIESVIRFLSKLDLNQFTDPFQIEKIMHYVDSVDEGNCAAKAAVDIALHDLTGKIMKQPWHNIWGFDKEKTPNTSFTIGIDTPEVVRQKVAEAEPYKILKVKLGRETDKMMIETIRSVSDKPICVDVNQGWTDRSRALEMIYWLKEKGVVFVEQPLPKTAIDDNAWLTQNSPLP
;
A
#
# COMPACT_ATOMS: atom_id res chain seq x y z
N MET A 1 11.79 -7.81 -31.12
CA MET A 1 12.89 -7.85 -30.13
C MET A 1 12.31 -8.11 -28.77
N LYS A 2 12.56 -9.29 -28.16
CA LYS A 2 12.04 -9.58 -26.81
C LYS A 2 12.96 -8.88 -25.80
N THR A 3 12.50 -7.79 -25.22
CA THR A 3 13.19 -7.10 -24.12
C THR A 3 13.11 -7.95 -22.85
N ASN A 4 14.25 -8.38 -22.36
CA ASN A 4 14.36 -9.19 -21.14
C ASN A 4 14.05 -8.31 -19.91
N ARG A 5 13.28 -8.85 -18.94
CA ARG A 5 12.87 -8.21 -17.68
C ARG A 5 14.01 -7.46 -16.94
N ARG A 6 15.23 -7.98 -17.03
CA ARG A 6 16.45 -7.34 -16.48
C ARG A 6 16.81 -6.03 -17.18
N ASN A 7 16.58 -5.92 -18.49
CA ASN A 7 16.85 -4.70 -19.25
C ASN A 7 15.76 -3.65 -19.05
N PHE A 8 14.50 -4.06 -18.83
CA PHE A 8 13.42 -3.15 -18.46
C PHE A 8 13.70 -2.46 -17.12
N ILE A 9 14.11 -3.22 -16.09
CA ILE A 9 14.50 -2.66 -14.78
C ILE A 9 15.73 -1.74 -14.89
N ARG A 10 16.68 -2.03 -15.78
CA ARG A 10 17.85 -1.16 -16.02
C ARG A 10 17.49 0.11 -16.80
N THR A 11 16.58 0.05 -17.76
CA THR A 11 16.24 1.20 -18.62
C THR A 11 15.24 2.15 -17.94
N THR A 12 14.29 1.63 -17.16
CA THR A 12 13.41 2.46 -16.31
C THR A 12 14.12 3.00 -15.07
N GLY A 13 15.11 2.29 -14.54
CA GLY A 13 15.95 2.78 -13.44
C GLY A 13 16.83 3.96 -13.80
N LEU A 14 17.19 4.15 -15.08
CA LEU A 14 18.05 5.24 -15.55
C LEU A 14 17.30 6.55 -15.88
N LEU A 15 15.98 6.54 -15.99
CA LEU A 15 15.16 7.74 -16.19
C LEU A 15 14.47 8.25 -14.90
N ALA A 16 14.60 7.53 -13.79
CA ALA A 16 14.13 7.90 -12.46
C ALA A 16 15.26 8.34 -11.53
N ILE A 17 16.41 8.78 -12.07
CA ILE A 17 17.47 9.40 -11.27
C ILE A 17 17.17 10.89 -11.10
N ALA A 18 16.11 11.16 -10.35
CA ALA A 18 15.98 12.37 -9.55
C ALA A 18 15.53 11.90 -8.15
N SER A 19 16.53 11.62 -7.29
CA SER A 19 16.43 11.44 -5.83
C SER A 19 15.54 10.28 -5.31
N THR A 20 15.73 9.05 -5.75
CA THR A 20 15.39 7.90 -4.90
C THR A 20 16.65 7.49 -4.13
N ALA A 21 16.84 8.07 -2.95
CA ALA A 21 17.76 7.49 -1.99
C ALA A 21 17.38 6.00 -1.82
N SER A 22 18.33 5.08 -1.96
CA SER A 22 18.05 3.66 -1.67
C SER A 22 17.61 3.57 -0.21
N ILE A 23 16.79 2.59 0.14
CA ILE A 23 16.37 2.40 1.54
C ILE A 23 17.58 2.33 2.48
N GLU A 24 18.70 1.76 2.03
CA GLU A 24 19.97 1.73 2.74
C GLU A 24 20.56 3.13 2.96
N SER A 25 20.46 4.04 1.97
CA SER A 25 20.93 5.42 2.14
C SER A 25 20.08 6.21 3.11
N VAL A 26 18.77 5.94 3.21
CA VAL A 26 17.89 6.54 4.23
C VAL A 26 18.35 6.13 5.63
N PHE A 27 18.63 4.85 5.86
CA PHE A 27 19.17 4.38 7.14
C PHE A 27 20.58 4.92 7.44
N ALA A 28 21.39 5.15 6.42
CA ALA A 28 22.76 5.68 6.57
C ALA A 28 22.79 7.18 6.90
N THR A 29 21.83 7.96 6.39
CA THR A 29 21.79 9.42 6.54
C THR A 29 20.89 9.90 7.67
N SER A 30 19.90 9.09 8.07
CA SER A 30 19.01 9.40 9.19
C SER A 30 19.63 8.93 10.50
N ALA A 31 19.36 9.65 11.59
CA ALA A 31 19.67 9.18 12.94
C ALA A 31 18.79 7.96 13.23
N ALA A 32 19.25 6.78 12.80
CA ALA A 32 18.57 5.52 13.10
C ALA A 32 18.60 5.31 14.62
N PHE A 33 17.46 4.91 15.18
CA PHE A 33 17.40 4.51 16.59
C PHE A 33 18.10 3.14 16.71
N PRO A 34 19.30 3.07 17.33
CA PRO A 34 20.06 1.82 17.37
C PRO A 34 19.43 0.83 18.34
N SER A 35 19.28 -0.41 17.91
CA SER A 35 18.97 -1.49 18.82
C SER A 35 20.20 -1.89 19.65
N LYS A 36 19.95 -2.48 20.82
CA LYS A 36 21.01 -3.08 21.65
C LYS A 36 21.55 -4.32 20.95
N ASN A 37 22.74 -4.24 20.34
CA ASN A 37 23.36 -5.35 19.63
C ASN A 37 23.89 -6.43 20.58
N LYS A 38 23.22 -7.58 20.65
CA LYS A 38 23.84 -8.85 21.08
C LYS A 38 24.26 -9.61 19.83
N LYS A 39 25.48 -10.19 19.85
CA LYS A 39 26.11 -10.84 18.68
C LYS A 39 25.30 -11.93 17.97
N ASN A 40 24.24 -12.47 18.57
CA ASN A 40 23.49 -13.62 18.06
C ASN A 40 21.95 -13.43 17.97
N GLY A 41 21.43 -12.25 18.26
CA GLY A 41 19.98 -11.97 18.23
C GLY A 41 19.56 -11.12 17.04
N LEU A 42 18.25 -11.03 16.81
CA LEU A 42 17.68 -10.11 15.83
C LEU A 42 17.92 -8.66 16.24
N SER A 43 18.43 -7.84 15.34
CA SER A 43 18.69 -6.43 15.58
C SER A 43 17.66 -5.55 14.83
N LEU A 44 16.75 -4.92 15.57
CA LEU A 44 15.76 -3.99 15.04
C LEU A 44 16.32 -2.58 14.99
N SER A 45 16.18 -1.90 13.86
CA SER A 45 16.37 -0.46 13.71
C SER A 45 15.25 0.14 12.89
N PHE A 46 14.95 1.44 13.08
CA PHE A 46 13.88 2.11 12.37
C PHE A 46 14.17 3.61 12.23
N VAL A 47 13.61 4.21 11.19
CA VAL A 47 13.78 5.64 10.88
C VAL A 47 12.46 6.21 10.38
N PRO A 48 12.08 7.44 10.81
CA PRO A 48 10.98 8.15 10.19
C PRO A 48 11.35 8.54 8.75
N HIS A 49 10.38 8.45 7.86
CA HIS A 49 10.53 8.83 6.48
C HIS A 49 9.27 9.51 5.96
N GLU A 50 9.42 10.48 5.08
CA GLU A 50 8.30 11.13 4.41
C GLU A 50 8.41 10.87 2.91
N LEU A 51 7.50 10.04 2.39
CA LEU A 51 7.42 9.73 0.96
C LEU A 51 6.85 10.93 0.21
N GLN A 52 7.56 11.38 -0.82
CA GLN A 52 7.08 12.40 -1.76
C GLN A 52 6.28 11.74 -2.87
N LEU A 53 5.02 12.14 -3.02
CA LEU A 53 4.15 11.60 -4.07
C LEU A 53 4.40 12.31 -5.39
N LYS A 54 4.50 11.56 -6.48
CA LYS A 54 4.67 12.10 -7.84
C LYS A 54 3.52 13.03 -8.24
N HIS A 55 2.29 12.69 -7.85
CA HIS A 55 1.09 13.49 -8.03
C HIS A 55 0.41 13.73 -6.70
N VAL A 56 -0.36 14.81 -6.60
CA VAL A 56 -1.28 14.98 -5.47
C VAL A 56 -2.22 13.78 -5.44
N PHE A 57 -2.37 13.15 -4.28
CA PHE A 57 -3.28 12.03 -4.10
C PHE A 57 -4.55 12.50 -3.40
N THR A 58 -5.61 12.65 -4.19
CA THR A 58 -6.91 13.16 -3.74
C THR A 58 -7.94 12.03 -3.69
N LEU A 59 -8.59 11.90 -2.56
CA LEU A 59 -9.73 11.03 -2.28
C LEU A 59 -10.99 11.86 -2.06
N ALA A 60 -12.13 11.21 -1.80
CA ALA A 60 -13.38 11.91 -1.47
C ALA A 60 -13.19 12.97 -0.36
N ASN A 61 -12.52 12.62 0.72
CA ASN A 61 -12.45 13.41 1.95
C ASN A 61 -11.05 13.96 2.30
N SER A 62 -10.04 13.71 1.48
CA SER A 62 -8.66 14.13 1.78
C SER A 62 -7.82 14.35 0.53
N SER A 63 -6.72 15.09 0.70
CA SER A 63 -5.73 15.31 -0.35
C SER A 63 -4.34 15.46 0.29
N ARG A 64 -3.30 14.84 -0.32
CA ARG A 64 -1.94 14.91 0.19
C ARG A 64 -0.90 14.88 -0.93
N LYS A 65 0.26 15.49 -0.67
CA LYS A 65 1.46 15.45 -1.53
C LYS A 65 2.56 14.56 -0.97
N THR A 66 2.48 14.26 0.32
CA THR A 66 3.43 13.42 1.04
C THR A 66 2.69 12.34 1.81
N THR A 67 3.40 11.29 2.19
CA THR A 67 2.87 10.25 3.08
C THR A 67 3.90 10.00 4.18
N PRO A 68 3.54 10.21 5.46
CA PRO A 68 4.40 9.85 6.58
C PRO A 68 4.55 8.34 6.65
N ASP A 69 5.74 7.87 6.98
CA ASP A 69 6.11 6.49 7.05
C ASP A 69 7.18 6.25 8.12
N VAL A 70 7.30 5.03 8.62
CA VAL A 70 8.45 4.59 9.41
C VAL A 70 9.02 3.33 8.79
N LEU A 71 10.20 3.45 8.22
CA LEU A 71 10.93 2.31 7.67
C LEU A 71 11.56 1.52 8.82
N THR A 72 11.45 0.20 8.76
CA THR A 72 12.06 -0.73 9.72
C THR A 72 13.08 -1.61 9.03
N LYS A 73 14.05 -2.04 9.81
CA LYS A 73 15.13 -2.90 9.37
C LYS A 73 15.44 -3.92 10.47
N ILE A 74 15.47 -5.21 10.13
CA ILE A 74 15.90 -6.28 11.02
C ILE A 74 17.15 -6.95 10.42
N ASP A 75 18.25 -6.88 11.15
CA ASP A 75 19.51 -7.52 10.78
C ASP A 75 19.70 -8.82 11.55
N PHE A 76 20.19 -9.86 10.86
CA PHE A 76 20.54 -11.15 11.44
C PHE A 76 21.61 -11.86 10.61
N GLN A 77 22.78 -12.14 11.20
CA GLN A 77 23.88 -12.92 10.59
C GLN A 77 24.25 -12.49 9.16
N GLY A 78 24.30 -11.17 8.91
CA GLY A 78 24.66 -10.60 7.60
C GLY A 78 23.50 -10.49 6.61
N TYR A 79 22.31 -10.92 6.96
CA TYR A 79 21.07 -10.69 6.19
C TYR A 79 20.30 -9.52 6.77
N THR A 80 19.58 -8.82 5.92
CA THR A 80 18.73 -7.68 6.30
C THR A 80 17.35 -7.84 5.71
N GLY A 81 16.33 -7.77 6.56
CA GLY A 81 14.93 -7.63 6.17
C GLY A 81 14.43 -6.21 6.38
N TYR A 82 13.62 -5.71 5.46
CA TYR A 82 13.01 -4.38 5.50
C TYR A 82 11.49 -4.46 5.67
N GLY A 83 10.93 -3.52 6.42
CA GLY A 83 9.50 -3.34 6.62
C GLY A 83 9.13 -1.87 6.62
N GLU A 84 7.84 -1.60 6.60
CA GLU A 84 7.26 -0.28 6.48
C GLU A 84 6.02 -0.15 7.34
N ALA A 85 5.94 0.89 8.17
CA ALA A 85 4.75 1.26 8.92
C ALA A 85 4.00 2.36 8.19
N SER A 86 3.00 1.98 7.40
CA SER A 86 2.09 2.92 6.77
C SER A 86 0.98 3.34 7.72
N MET A 87 0.77 4.65 7.86
CA MET A 87 -0.14 5.24 8.87
C MET A 87 -1.28 6.01 8.20
N PRO A 88 -2.27 5.31 7.60
CA PRO A 88 -3.43 6.00 7.08
C PRO A 88 -4.22 6.66 8.23
N PRO A 89 -4.79 7.87 8.01
CA PRO A 89 -5.38 8.69 9.07
C PRO A 89 -6.47 7.98 9.91
N TYR A 90 -7.16 7.02 9.33
CA TYR A 90 -8.24 6.29 10.03
C TYR A 90 -7.74 5.28 11.10
N LEU A 91 -6.45 4.96 11.11
CA LEU A 91 -5.85 4.13 12.16
C LEU A 91 -5.54 4.94 13.44
N GLY A 92 -5.45 6.28 13.34
CA GLY A 92 -5.11 7.12 14.49
C GLY A 92 -3.66 6.96 14.96
N GLU A 93 -2.79 6.37 14.16
CA GLU A 93 -1.35 6.22 14.42
C GLU A 93 -0.56 7.36 13.78
N SER A 94 0.61 7.65 14.35
CA SER A 94 1.54 8.68 13.88
C SER A 94 2.98 8.18 13.93
N ILE A 95 3.90 8.92 13.28
CA ILE A 95 5.35 8.64 13.36
C ILE A 95 5.78 8.47 14.82
N GLU A 96 5.33 9.35 15.73
CA GLU A 96 5.69 9.34 17.12
C GLU A 96 5.13 8.11 17.85
N SER A 97 3.88 7.70 17.55
CA SER A 97 3.29 6.49 18.15
C SER A 97 4.00 5.23 17.69
N VAL A 98 4.33 5.13 16.40
CA VAL A 98 5.07 4.00 15.82
C VAL A 98 6.47 3.91 16.41
N ILE A 99 7.23 5.01 16.45
CA ILE A 99 8.57 5.05 17.06
C ILE A 99 8.51 4.65 18.53
N ARG A 100 7.53 5.17 19.27
CA ARG A 100 7.34 4.83 20.70
C ARG A 100 7.10 3.35 20.90
N PHE A 101 6.28 2.72 20.06
CA PHE A 101 6.02 1.28 20.14
C PHE A 101 7.26 0.48 19.77
N LEU A 102 7.89 0.75 18.63
CA LEU A 102 9.09 0.03 18.17
C LEU A 102 10.25 0.13 19.18
N SER A 103 10.36 1.26 19.87
CA SER A 103 11.38 1.47 20.92
C SER A 103 11.19 0.57 22.17
N LYS A 104 10.00 0.02 22.39
CA LYS A 104 9.72 -0.93 23.49
C LYS A 104 10.18 -2.35 23.15
N LEU A 105 10.38 -2.67 21.88
CA LEU A 105 10.68 -4.02 21.44
C LEU A 105 12.14 -4.39 21.71
N ASP A 106 12.37 -5.54 22.31
CA ASP A 106 13.68 -6.19 22.41
C ASP A 106 13.68 -7.48 21.57
N LEU A 107 14.00 -7.35 20.27
CA LEU A 107 14.10 -8.50 19.39
C LEU A 107 15.42 -9.28 19.56
N ASN A 108 16.41 -8.73 20.29
CA ASN A 108 17.70 -9.44 20.52
C ASN A 108 17.54 -10.73 21.35
N GLN A 109 16.43 -10.91 22.03
CA GLN A 109 16.14 -12.14 22.75
C GLN A 109 15.86 -13.33 21.82
N PHE A 110 15.55 -13.07 20.54
CA PHE A 110 15.27 -14.09 19.55
C PHE A 110 16.52 -14.37 18.70
N THR A 111 16.94 -15.63 18.67
CA THR A 111 18.12 -16.10 17.95
C THR A 111 17.80 -16.94 16.70
N ASP A 112 16.51 -17.11 16.42
CA ASP A 112 16.01 -17.83 15.25
C ASP A 112 14.91 -17.00 14.57
N PRO A 113 15.20 -16.40 13.39
CA PRO A 113 14.23 -15.57 12.66
C PRO A 113 13.06 -16.36 12.08
N PHE A 114 13.15 -17.69 11.98
CA PHE A 114 12.08 -18.52 11.43
C PHE A 114 10.93 -18.77 12.42
N GLN A 115 11.11 -18.44 13.70
CA GLN A 115 10.04 -18.50 14.71
C GLN A 115 9.12 -17.26 14.60
N ILE A 116 8.67 -16.91 13.40
CA ILE A 116 7.89 -15.69 13.11
C ILE A 116 6.68 -15.59 14.03
N GLU A 117 5.89 -16.64 14.14
CA GLU A 117 4.68 -16.67 15.00
C GLU A 117 5.01 -16.35 16.47
N LYS A 118 6.08 -16.95 17.00
CA LYS A 118 6.51 -16.68 18.37
C LYS A 118 7.01 -15.24 18.56
N ILE A 119 7.75 -14.71 17.58
CA ILE A 119 8.23 -13.33 17.59
C ILE A 119 7.05 -12.37 17.52
N MET A 120 6.10 -12.58 16.62
CA MET A 120 4.92 -11.74 16.49
C MET A 120 3.98 -11.84 17.70
N HIS A 121 3.86 -13.01 18.33
CA HIS A 121 3.14 -13.14 19.60
C HIS A 121 3.77 -12.25 20.70
N TYR A 122 5.10 -12.19 20.78
CA TYR A 122 5.78 -11.24 21.69
C TYR A 122 5.48 -9.80 21.29
N VAL A 123 5.62 -9.44 20.00
CA VAL A 123 5.35 -8.09 19.50
C VAL A 123 3.91 -7.65 19.84
N ASP A 124 2.94 -8.54 19.65
CA ASP A 124 1.54 -8.27 19.97
C ASP A 124 1.29 -8.07 21.46
N SER A 125 2.04 -8.79 22.32
CA SER A 125 1.88 -8.72 23.78
C SER A 125 2.42 -7.44 24.43
N VAL A 126 3.25 -6.67 23.70
CA VAL A 126 3.91 -5.47 24.27
C VAL A 126 2.93 -4.32 24.51
N ASP A 127 1.98 -4.14 23.60
CA ASP A 127 0.95 -3.09 23.70
C ASP A 127 -0.21 -3.38 22.74
N GLU A 128 -1.42 -2.98 23.10
CA GLU A 128 -2.59 -3.08 22.23
C GLU A 128 -2.51 -2.07 21.08
N GLY A 129 -3.27 -2.32 19.99
CA GLY A 129 -3.25 -1.46 18.80
C GLY A 129 -1.89 -1.48 18.11
N ASN A 130 -1.37 -0.29 17.73
CA ASN A 130 -0.07 -0.12 17.06
C ASN A 130 0.07 -1.00 15.80
N CYS A 131 -1.01 -1.14 15.04
CA CYS A 131 -1.10 -2.08 13.91
C CYS A 131 -0.07 -1.79 12.81
N ALA A 132 0.19 -0.50 12.53
CA ALA A 132 1.19 -0.12 11.53
C ALA A 132 2.61 -0.55 11.95
N ALA A 133 2.96 -0.32 13.22
CA ALA A 133 4.26 -0.71 13.76
C ALA A 133 4.44 -2.24 13.79
N LYS A 134 3.40 -2.98 14.17
CA LYS A 134 3.39 -4.45 14.17
C LYS A 134 3.54 -5.01 12.76
N ALA A 135 2.80 -4.47 11.80
CA ALA A 135 2.91 -4.83 10.40
C ALA A 135 4.33 -4.60 9.84
N ALA A 136 4.98 -3.49 10.24
CA ALA A 136 6.35 -3.22 9.82
C ALA A 136 7.35 -4.28 10.31
N VAL A 137 7.18 -4.79 11.53
CA VAL A 137 8.02 -5.88 12.07
C VAL A 137 7.73 -7.19 11.33
N ASP A 138 6.47 -7.52 11.10
CA ASP A 138 6.05 -8.72 10.39
C ASP A 138 6.59 -8.76 8.95
N ILE A 139 6.43 -7.65 8.22
CA ILE A 139 6.98 -7.49 6.86
C ILE A 139 8.49 -7.67 6.86
N ALA A 140 9.21 -7.05 7.82
CA ALA A 140 10.66 -7.14 7.91
C ALA A 140 11.13 -8.58 8.24
N LEU A 141 10.41 -9.33 9.06
CA LEU A 141 10.71 -10.74 9.35
C LEU A 141 10.51 -11.64 8.12
N HIS A 142 9.43 -11.43 7.39
CA HIS A 142 9.15 -12.16 6.16
C HIS A 142 10.19 -11.85 5.07
N ASP A 143 10.58 -10.58 4.90
CA ASP A 143 11.63 -10.20 3.95
C ASP A 143 12.99 -10.81 4.35
N LEU A 144 13.34 -10.77 5.64
CA LEU A 144 14.56 -11.37 6.17
C LEU A 144 14.62 -12.87 5.91
N THR A 145 13.59 -13.60 6.29
CA THR A 145 13.56 -15.07 6.18
C THR A 145 13.50 -15.53 4.73
N GLY A 146 12.77 -14.83 3.86
CA GLY A 146 12.79 -15.06 2.42
C GLY A 146 14.18 -14.90 1.81
N LYS A 147 14.94 -13.87 2.25
CA LYS A 147 16.32 -13.64 1.81
C LYS A 147 17.27 -14.71 2.33
N ILE A 148 17.16 -15.14 3.59
CA ILE A 148 17.95 -16.24 4.15
C ILE A 148 17.71 -17.53 3.36
N MET A 149 16.47 -17.86 3.09
CA MET A 149 16.08 -19.05 2.29
C MET A 149 16.39 -18.90 0.80
N LYS A 150 16.69 -17.68 0.31
CA LYS A 150 16.83 -17.35 -1.12
C LYS A 150 15.63 -17.76 -1.95
N GLN A 151 14.44 -17.70 -1.36
CA GLN A 151 13.17 -18.08 -1.96
C GLN A 151 12.13 -16.97 -1.78
N PRO A 152 11.34 -16.65 -2.82
CA PRO A 152 10.19 -15.77 -2.66
C PRO A 152 9.06 -16.52 -1.92
N TRP A 153 8.29 -15.79 -1.14
CA TRP A 153 7.25 -16.37 -0.28
C TRP A 153 6.17 -17.15 -1.04
N HIS A 154 5.84 -16.76 -2.27
CA HIS A 154 4.88 -17.54 -3.07
C HIS A 154 5.38 -18.97 -3.33
N ASN A 155 6.69 -19.19 -3.50
CA ASN A 155 7.25 -20.53 -3.64
C ASN A 155 7.19 -21.30 -2.31
N ILE A 156 7.51 -20.62 -1.19
CA ILE A 156 7.51 -21.22 0.15
C ILE A 156 6.10 -21.68 0.51
N TRP A 157 5.07 -20.90 0.18
CA TRP A 157 3.67 -21.26 0.42
C TRP A 157 3.04 -22.12 -0.68
N GLY A 158 3.79 -22.45 -1.73
CA GLY A 158 3.29 -23.27 -2.84
C GLY A 158 2.26 -22.55 -3.72
N PHE A 159 2.25 -21.24 -3.76
CA PHE A 159 1.36 -20.47 -4.61
C PHE A 159 1.88 -20.37 -6.05
N ASP A 160 0.99 -20.57 -6.99
CA ASP A 160 1.27 -20.35 -8.40
C ASP A 160 1.21 -18.85 -8.73
N LYS A 161 2.37 -18.26 -9.00
CA LYS A 161 2.49 -16.83 -9.32
C LYS A 161 1.72 -16.41 -10.59
N GLU A 162 1.46 -17.36 -11.52
CA GLU A 162 0.71 -17.06 -12.75
C GLU A 162 -0.80 -16.88 -12.47
N LYS A 163 -1.27 -17.35 -11.30
CA LYS A 163 -2.65 -17.14 -10.82
C LYS A 163 -2.82 -15.87 -9.98
N THR A 164 -1.74 -15.12 -9.77
CA THR A 164 -1.81 -13.84 -9.04
C THR A 164 -2.67 -12.84 -9.81
N PRO A 165 -3.65 -12.17 -9.17
CA PRO A 165 -4.41 -11.09 -9.79
C PRO A 165 -3.51 -9.96 -10.28
N ASN A 166 -3.96 -9.25 -11.32
CA ASN A 166 -3.22 -8.10 -11.81
C ASN A 166 -3.25 -6.95 -10.78
N THR A 167 -2.11 -6.34 -10.55
CA THR A 167 -2.02 -5.10 -9.76
C THR A 167 -2.77 -3.98 -10.47
N SER A 168 -3.63 -3.27 -9.74
CA SER A 168 -4.30 -2.06 -10.22
C SER A 168 -3.42 -0.83 -10.05
N PHE A 169 -3.53 0.14 -10.97
CA PHE A 169 -2.94 1.47 -10.82
C PHE A 169 -3.99 2.45 -10.31
N THR A 170 -3.69 3.17 -9.21
CA THR A 170 -4.66 4.08 -8.61
C THR A 170 -4.59 5.47 -9.23
N ILE A 171 -5.74 5.97 -9.70
CA ILE A 171 -5.94 7.32 -10.20
C ILE A 171 -6.75 8.11 -9.16
N GLY A 172 -6.08 9.05 -8.49
CA GLY A 172 -6.76 9.98 -7.57
C GLY A 172 -7.54 11.05 -8.33
N ILE A 173 -8.53 11.65 -7.65
CA ILE A 173 -9.38 12.73 -8.21
C ILE A 173 -8.51 13.92 -8.62
N ASP A 174 -8.69 14.41 -9.86
CA ASP A 174 -7.90 15.52 -10.41
C ASP A 174 -8.62 16.19 -11.59
N THR A 175 -7.97 17.18 -12.23
CA THR A 175 -8.45 17.77 -13.47
C THR A 175 -8.37 16.79 -14.64
N PRO A 176 -9.16 16.97 -15.71
CA PRO A 176 -9.13 16.09 -16.89
C PRO A 176 -7.73 15.93 -17.49
N GLU A 177 -6.94 16.98 -17.52
CA GLU A 177 -5.56 16.99 -18.07
C GLU A 177 -4.65 16.06 -17.26
N VAL A 178 -4.66 16.19 -15.93
CA VAL A 178 -3.87 15.37 -15.02
C VAL A 178 -4.35 13.93 -15.02
N VAL A 179 -5.67 13.71 -15.10
CA VAL A 179 -6.24 12.35 -15.21
C VAL A 179 -5.74 11.66 -16.47
N ARG A 180 -5.75 12.32 -17.66
CA ARG A 180 -5.20 11.75 -18.90
C ARG A 180 -3.70 11.42 -18.77
N GLN A 181 -2.93 12.29 -18.10
CA GLN A 181 -1.51 12.02 -17.83
C GLN A 181 -1.33 10.77 -16.96
N LYS A 182 -2.10 10.66 -15.87
CA LYS A 182 -2.05 9.47 -14.99
C LYS A 182 -2.45 8.20 -15.72
N VAL A 183 -3.42 8.25 -16.62
CA VAL A 183 -3.81 7.11 -17.47
C VAL A 183 -2.67 6.70 -18.40
N ALA A 184 -1.97 7.66 -19.00
CA ALA A 184 -0.80 7.37 -19.84
C ALA A 184 0.33 6.72 -19.03
N GLU A 185 0.58 7.19 -17.80
CA GLU A 185 1.55 6.58 -16.87
C GLU A 185 1.14 5.17 -16.43
N ALA A 186 -0.16 4.86 -16.44
CA ALA A 186 -0.72 3.56 -16.13
C ALA A 186 -0.66 2.57 -17.28
N GLU A 187 0.02 2.88 -18.39
CA GLU A 187 0.13 1.98 -19.56
C GLU A 187 0.53 0.56 -19.19
N PRO A 188 1.55 0.31 -18.34
CA PRO A 188 1.99 -1.05 -18.00
C PRO A 188 0.98 -1.85 -17.14
N TYR A 189 -0.02 -1.21 -16.59
CA TYR A 189 -1.01 -1.84 -15.70
C TYR A 189 -2.23 -2.29 -16.48
N LYS A 190 -2.85 -3.39 -16.04
CA LYS A 190 -4.01 -3.97 -16.72
C LYS A 190 -5.35 -3.50 -16.17
N ILE A 191 -5.37 -2.94 -14.97
CA ILE A 191 -6.57 -2.49 -14.26
C ILE A 191 -6.31 -1.10 -13.69
N LEU A 192 -7.29 -0.21 -13.80
CA LEU A 192 -7.27 1.12 -13.17
C LEU A 192 -8.17 1.10 -11.93
N LYS A 193 -7.64 1.54 -10.76
CA LYS A 193 -8.45 1.84 -9.58
C LYS A 193 -8.69 3.35 -9.54
N VAL A 194 -9.94 3.77 -9.66
CA VAL A 194 -10.30 5.19 -9.77
C VAL A 194 -10.96 5.67 -8.49
N LYS A 195 -10.44 6.74 -7.91
CA LYS A 195 -11.02 7.37 -6.73
C LYS A 195 -12.18 8.27 -7.15
N LEU A 196 -13.33 8.07 -6.50
CA LEU A 196 -14.58 8.81 -6.69
C LEU A 196 -15.09 9.34 -5.35
N GLY A 197 -16.34 9.85 -5.31
CA GLY A 197 -17.01 10.35 -4.11
C GLY A 197 -17.14 11.87 -4.08
N ARG A 198 -17.07 12.52 -5.24
CA ARG A 198 -17.29 13.96 -5.41
C ARG A 198 -18.22 14.24 -6.60
N GLU A 199 -18.62 15.49 -6.74
CA GLU A 199 -19.44 15.93 -7.90
C GLU A 199 -18.75 15.70 -9.26
N THR A 200 -17.44 15.52 -9.25
CA THR A 200 -16.60 15.27 -10.44
C THR A 200 -16.58 13.82 -10.91
N ASP A 201 -17.30 12.90 -10.27
CA ASP A 201 -17.24 11.46 -10.51
C ASP A 201 -17.48 11.07 -11.98
N LYS A 202 -18.51 11.64 -12.60
CA LYS A 202 -18.81 11.37 -14.02
C LYS A 202 -17.71 11.89 -14.92
N MET A 203 -17.23 13.11 -14.68
CA MET A 203 -16.11 13.69 -15.42
C MET A 203 -14.86 12.83 -15.36
N MET A 204 -14.52 12.29 -14.16
CA MET A 204 -13.39 11.38 -13.99
C MET A 204 -13.49 10.16 -14.90
N ILE A 205 -14.61 9.45 -14.85
CA ILE A 205 -14.82 8.23 -15.64
C ILE A 205 -14.87 8.53 -17.15
N GLU A 206 -15.57 9.58 -17.58
CA GLU A 206 -15.65 9.98 -18.97
C GLU A 206 -14.28 10.39 -19.53
N THR A 207 -13.49 11.11 -18.75
CA THR A 207 -12.12 11.48 -19.11
C THR A 207 -11.25 10.24 -19.32
N ILE A 208 -11.31 9.25 -18.41
CA ILE A 208 -10.55 8.00 -18.54
C ILE A 208 -11.02 7.23 -19.77
N ARG A 209 -12.32 7.09 -19.98
CA ARG A 209 -12.89 6.37 -21.12
C ARG A 209 -12.59 7.03 -22.48
N SER A 210 -12.35 8.34 -22.50
CA SER A 210 -11.91 9.03 -23.73
C SER A 210 -10.52 8.60 -24.20
N VAL A 211 -9.70 7.95 -23.36
CA VAL A 211 -8.30 7.59 -23.64
C VAL A 211 -7.94 6.15 -23.29
N SER A 212 -8.86 5.36 -22.70
CA SER A 212 -8.55 3.98 -22.27
C SER A 212 -9.80 3.11 -22.14
N ASP A 213 -9.70 1.88 -22.65
CA ASP A 213 -10.70 0.81 -22.52
C ASP A 213 -10.34 -0.19 -21.40
N LYS A 214 -9.29 0.05 -20.62
CA LYS A 214 -8.88 -0.84 -19.54
C LYS A 214 -10.01 -1.06 -18.54
N PRO A 215 -10.14 -2.25 -17.92
CA PRO A 215 -11.06 -2.47 -16.81
C PRO A 215 -10.83 -1.43 -15.69
N ILE A 216 -11.92 -0.89 -15.16
CA ILE A 216 -11.90 0.06 -14.07
C ILE A 216 -12.58 -0.57 -12.85
N CYS A 217 -11.92 -0.52 -11.68
CA CYS A 217 -12.60 -0.59 -10.39
C CYS A 217 -12.65 0.80 -9.76
N VAL A 218 -13.70 1.12 -9.06
CA VAL A 218 -13.85 2.42 -8.42
C VAL A 218 -13.86 2.27 -6.90
N ASP A 219 -13.29 3.26 -6.22
CA ASP A 219 -13.31 3.35 -4.76
C ASP A 219 -13.82 4.75 -4.38
N VAL A 220 -15.00 4.77 -3.82
CA VAL A 220 -15.71 6.00 -3.44
C VAL A 220 -15.23 6.53 -2.09
N ASN A 221 -14.54 5.73 -1.30
CA ASN A 221 -14.06 6.08 0.03
C ASN A 221 -15.16 6.68 0.93
N GLN A 222 -16.35 6.08 0.91
CA GLN A 222 -17.51 6.51 1.71
C GLN A 222 -18.06 7.91 1.31
N GLY A 223 -17.80 8.36 0.07
CA GLY A 223 -18.11 9.72 -0.36
C GLY A 223 -19.58 9.96 -0.73
N TRP A 224 -20.34 8.90 -1.04
CA TRP A 224 -21.78 9.03 -1.31
C TRP A 224 -22.58 8.87 -0.02
N THR A 225 -23.70 9.58 0.09
CA THR A 225 -24.52 9.61 1.32
C THR A 225 -25.96 9.13 1.13
N ASP A 226 -26.42 9.01 -0.11
CA ASP A 226 -27.77 8.57 -0.46
C ASP A 226 -27.72 7.25 -1.23
N ARG A 227 -28.37 6.21 -0.71
CA ARG A 227 -28.31 4.85 -1.30
C ARG A 227 -28.98 4.76 -2.66
N SER A 228 -30.04 5.54 -2.91
CA SER A 228 -30.76 5.50 -4.19
C SER A 228 -29.92 6.15 -5.29
N ARG A 229 -29.32 7.31 -4.98
CA ARG A 229 -28.37 7.97 -5.88
C ARG A 229 -27.10 7.14 -6.11
N ALA A 230 -26.63 6.46 -5.06
CA ALA A 230 -25.50 5.52 -5.18
C ALA A 230 -25.85 4.40 -6.16
N LEU A 231 -27.05 3.82 -6.06
CA LEU A 231 -27.51 2.77 -6.97
C LEU A 231 -27.60 3.27 -8.43
N GLU A 232 -28.18 4.45 -8.65
CA GLU A 232 -28.22 5.08 -9.99
C GLU A 232 -26.83 5.27 -10.57
N MET A 233 -25.89 5.76 -9.74
CA MET A 233 -24.49 5.93 -10.16
C MET A 233 -23.85 4.59 -10.50
N ILE A 234 -24.11 3.52 -9.75
CA ILE A 234 -23.57 2.18 -10.01
C ILE A 234 -24.09 1.62 -11.33
N TYR A 235 -25.38 1.82 -11.67
CA TYR A 235 -25.90 1.45 -12.99
C TYR A 235 -25.18 2.18 -14.12
N TRP A 236 -25.00 3.50 -13.98
CA TRP A 236 -24.23 4.27 -14.96
C TRP A 236 -22.77 3.82 -15.07
N LEU A 237 -22.12 3.51 -13.93
CA LEU A 237 -20.74 2.99 -13.92
C LEU A 237 -20.64 1.63 -14.63
N LYS A 238 -21.64 0.77 -14.48
CA LYS A 238 -21.73 -0.50 -15.21
C LYS A 238 -21.74 -0.28 -16.73
N GLU A 239 -22.54 0.67 -17.22
CA GLU A 239 -22.58 1.04 -18.64
C GLU A 239 -21.22 1.56 -19.13
N LYS A 240 -20.42 2.17 -18.25
CA LYS A 240 -19.05 2.61 -18.53
C LYS A 240 -18.00 1.51 -18.39
N GLY A 241 -18.37 0.26 -18.16
CA GLY A 241 -17.46 -0.88 -18.07
C GLY A 241 -16.67 -0.94 -16.76
N VAL A 242 -17.20 -0.37 -15.68
CA VAL A 242 -16.68 -0.56 -14.33
C VAL A 242 -16.99 -1.98 -13.87
N VAL A 243 -16.05 -2.63 -13.18
CA VAL A 243 -16.17 -4.04 -12.80
C VAL A 243 -16.60 -4.25 -11.34
N PHE A 244 -16.29 -3.31 -10.44
CA PHE A 244 -16.81 -3.31 -9.07
C PHE A 244 -16.70 -1.91 -8.44
N VAL A 245 -17.43 -1.71 -7.33
CA VAL A 245 -17.49 -0.45 -6.56
C VAL A 245 -17.13 -0.72 -5.11
N GLU A 246 -16.06 -0.08 -4.62
CA GLU A 246 -15.59 -0.18 -3.25
C GLU A 246 -16.11 0.99 -2.40
N GLN A 247 -16.59 0.69 -1.19
CA GLN A 247 -17.00 1.65 -0.16
C GLN A 247 -17.87 2.81 -0.66
N PRO A 248 -19.03 2.56 -1.31
CA PRO A 248 -19.88 3.62 -1.83
C PRO A 248 -20.45 4.52 -0.73
N LEU A 249 -20.93 3.95 0.37
CA LEU A 249 -21.58 4.64 1.48
C LEU A 249 -20.73 4.62 2.77
N PRO A 250 -21.05 5.47 3.77
CA PRO A 250 -20.37 5.45 5.06
C PRO A 250 -20.40 4.05 5.70
N LYS A 251 -19.30 3.65 6.32
CA LYS A 251 -19.18 2.34 7.00
C LYS A 251 -20.20 2.13 8.14
N THR A 252 -20.73 3.21 8.69
CA THR A 252 -21.75 3.21 9.74
C THR A 252 -23.16 3.01 9.21
N ALA A 253 -23.39 3.21 7.90
CA ALA A 253 -24.70 3.02 7.25
C ALA A 253 -24.89 1.53 6.88
N ILE A 254 -24.95 0.65 7.89
CA ILE A 254 -24.93 -0.81 7.70
C ILE A 254 -26.13 -1.27 6.87
N ASP A 255 -27.33 -0.83 7.19
CA ASP A 255 -28.57 -1.23 6.50
C ASP A 255 -28.58 -0.73 5.05
N ASP A 256 -28.12 0.50 4.80
CA ASP A 256 -28.04 1.05 3.46
C ASP A 256 -26.97 0.36 2.61
N ASN A 257 -25.83 -0.01 3.20
CA ASN A 257 -24.81 -0.82 2.52
C ASN A 257 -25.34 -2.23 2.19
N ALA A 258 -26.05 -2.87 3.12
CA ALA A 258 -26.67 -4.17 2.89
C ALA A 258 -27.72 -4.10 1.77
N TRP A 259 -28.60 -3.10 1.80
CA TRP A 259 -29.59 -2.88 0.76
C TRP A 259 -28.92 -2.61 -0.60
N LEU A 260 -27.89 -1.77 -0.64
CA LEU A 260 -27.17 -1.44 -1.88
C LEU A 260 -26.50 -2.69 -2.47
N THR A 261 -25.87 -3.52 -1.63
CA THR A 261 -25.26 -4.79 -2.06
C THR A 261 -26.27 -5.74 -2.69
N GLN A 262 -27.50 -5.83 -2.14
CA GLN A 262 -28.56 -6.69 -2.67
C GLN A 262 -29.14 -6.20 -4.00
N ASN A 263 -29.12 -4.89 -4.25
CA ASN A 263 -29.74 -4.27 -5.43
C ASN A 263 -28.75 -3.85 -6.50
N SER A 264 -27.44 -3.86 -6.18
CA SER A 264 -26.38 -3.42 -7.08
C SER A 264 -26.22 -4.39 -8.26
N PRO A 265 -26.10 -3.89 -9.50
CA PRO A 265 -25.76 -4.71 -10.67
C PRO A 265 -24.25 -5.02 -10.77
N LEU A 266 -23.42 -4.49 -9.86
CA LEU A 266 -21.98 -4.71 -9.74
C LEU A 266 -21.63 -5.20 -8.33
N PRO A 267 -20.57 -5.99 -8.16
CA PRO A 267 -20.01 -6.30 -6.85
C PRO A 267 -19.56 -5.05 -6.11
#